data_fd5f95e7a860180c8d5917a33108e506
#
_entry.id   fd5f95e7a860180c8d5917a33108e506
#
_cell.length_a   1.000
_cell.length_b   1.000
_cell.length_c   1.000
_cell.angle_alpha   90.00
_cell.angle_beta   90.00
_cell.angle_gamma   90.00
#
_symmetry.space_group_name_H-M   'P 1'
#
loop_
_entity.id
_entity.type
_entity.pdbx_description
1 polymer ?
#
loop_
_entity_poly.entity_id
_entity_poly.type
_entity_poly.pdbx_seq_one_letter_code
_entity_poly.pdbx_strand_id
1 'polypeptide(L)'
;MTATVRAGAGGRSRLLVAVVFFVFFVISFLTNILGPLVPDIIAGFRVSLRMAAILPFAFFIAYGVMSIPAGFAVQRWGEKKLMVASFVAATSGATGFAAFPTYSVAVTSLFVIGAGMAALQVAINPLLRVAGGEEHFAFNSAFAQLIFGAASFVSPLIYSDLVRHLDPAHRDLTGLYALLGSITPAAMPWASIYWIFAVISGVCVVVIALLRLPKVERTAEESAGTLFMYGQLLRNRFVWLYFLAVIAYVGCEQGTADWMSPFLERYHHVDPHKAGADAVAYYWGLMTAGCLLGMGLLKLFDSRRVLIGFALGAVCMLSLALFGSAEVSRVAFPCIGFFASIMWPTLVSLALNSVPQHHGPFAGILCSGIMGGALVPFVIGWLGDLYGLRFGMLFLYLTFGFVLSVGLWARPLVSNATRSRTDRAASQGIIKY
;
A
#
# COMPACT_ATOMS: atom_id res chain seq x y z
N MET A 1 -38.99 3.96 -29.91
CA MET A 1 -37.78 4.56 -30.51
C MET A 1 -36.63 4.29 -29.53
N THR A 2 -35.97 3.20 -29.74
CA THR A 2 -34.80 2.74 -28.93
C THR A 2 -33.56 3.44 -29.48
N ALA A 3 -33.06 4.43 -28.76
CA ALA A 3 -31.79 5.05 -29.07
C ALA A 3 -30.66 4.08 -28.68
N THR A 4 -30.13 3.36 -29.65
CA THR A 4 -28.87 2.64 -29.56
C THR A 4 -27.74 3.64 -29.35
N VAL A 5 -27.28 3.76 -28.09
CA VAL A 5 -26.04 4.46 -27.77
C VAL A 5 -24.92 3.67 -28.45
N ARG A 6 -24.38 4.22 -29.53
CA ARG A 6 -23.13 3.74 -30.14
C ARG A 6 -22.02 3.92 -29.10
N ALA A 7 -21.62 2.80 -28.47
CA ALA A 7 -20.36 2.72 -27.77
C ALA A 7 -19.25 3.07 -28.78
N GLY A 8 -18.62 4.22 -28.62
CA GLY A 8 -17.45 4.60 -29.40
C GLY A 8 -16.41 3.51 -29.28
N ALA A 9 -15.98 2.96 -30.42
CA ALA A 9 -14.93 1.97 -30.55
C ALA A 9 -13.59 2.56 -30.11
N GLY A 10 -13.39 2.72 -28.80
CA GLY A 10 -12.09 2.92 -28.18
C GLY A 10 -11.36 1.58 -28.21
N GLY A 11 -10.57 1.35 -29.24
CA GLY A 11 -9.78 0.12 -29.39
C GLY A 11 -8.99 -0.14 -28.10
N ARG A 12 -9.16 -1.32 -27.53
CA ARG A 12 -8.37 -1.85 -26.41
C ARG A 12 -6.89 -1.63 -26.71
N SER A 13 -6.27 -0.67 -26.03
CA SER A 13 -4.84 -0.42 -26.24
C SER A 13 -4.07 -1.27 -25.23
N ARG A 14 -3.52 -2.41 -25.69
CA ARG A 14 -2.63 -3.25 -24.87
C ARG A 14 -1.48 -2.43 -24.27
N LEU A 15 -1.00 -1.43 -25.00
CA LEU A 15 0.02 -0.50 -24.51
C LEU A 15 -0.48 0.28 -23.29
N LEU A 16 -1.71 0.77 -23.33
CA LEU A 16 -2.27 1.55 -22.20
C LEU A 16 -2.43 0.69 -20.94
N VAL A 17 -2.91 -0.55 -21.10
CA VAL A 17 -3.00 -1.50 -19.98
C VAL A 17 -1.61 -1.80 -19.42
N ALA A 18 -0.60 -2.00 -20.25
CA ALA A 18 0.77 -2.21 -19.80
C ALA A 18 1.34 -1.00 -19.06
N VAL A 19 1.05 0.22 -19.51
CA VAL A 19 1.46 1.46 -18.83
C VAL A 19 0.76 1.58 -17.48
N VAL A 20 -0.53 1.27 -17.39
CA VAL A 20 -1.26 1.26 -16.12
C VAL A 20 -0.64 0.25 -15.14
N PHE A 21 -0.31 -0.95 -15.58
CA PHE A 21 0.39 -1.95 -14.77
C PHE A 21 1.77 -1.48 -14.33
N PHE A 22 2.52 -0.81 -15.22
CA PHE A 22 3.80 -0.23 -14.86
C PHE A 22 3.66 0.87 -13.80
N VAL A 23 2.61 1.69 -13.87
CA VAL A 23 2.32 2.69 -12.82
C VAL A 23 1.98 2.01 -11.49
N PHE A 24 1.22 0.92 -11.48
CA PHE A 24 1.00 0.12 -10.25
C PHE A 24 2.32 -0.40 -9.67
N PHE A 25 3.22 -0.89 -10.52
CA PHE A 25 4.57 -1.30 -10.10
C PHE A 25 5.32 -0.14 -9.44
N VAL A 26 5.35 1.03 -10.08
CA VAL A 26 6.08 2.19 -9.57
C VAL A 26 5.50 2.69 -8.25
N ILE A 27 4.18 2.77 -8.12
CA ILE A 27 3.51 3.16 -6.86
C ILE A 27 3.98 2.24 -5.73
N SER A 28 3.90 0.93 -5.94
CA SER A 28 4.28 -0.06 -4.95
C SER A 28 5.76 -0.01 -4.61
N PHE A 29 6.61 0.10 -5.63
CA PHE A 29 8.06 0.15 -5.48
C PHE A 29 8.53 1.34 -4.63
N LEU A 30 7.92 2.51 -4.81
CA LEU A 30 8.23 3.71 -4.04
C LEU A 30 7.59 3.71 -2.64
N THR A 31 6.47 3.02 -2.46
CA THR A 31 5.75 3.00 -1.18
C THR A 31 6.36 2.02 -0.19
N ASN A 32 6.69 0.80 -0.63
CA ASN A 32 7.00 -0.30 0.26
C ASN A 32 8.51 -0.50 0.53
N ILE A 33 9.33 0.50 0.16
CA ILE A 33 10.76 0.53 0.44
C ILE A 33 11.08 1.02 1.87
N LEU A 34 10.14 1.70 2.54
CA LEU A 34 10.43 2.40 3.79
C LEU A 34 10.87 1.43 4.91
N GLY A 35 10.28 0.23 5.00
CA GLY A 35 10.64 -0.75 6.01
C GLY A 35 12.14 -1.11 6.05
N PRO A 36 12.75 -1.52 4.94
CA PRO A 36 14.20 -1.78 4.88
C PRO A 36 15.07 -0.57 5.18
N LEU A 37 14.58 0.65 4.91
CA LEU A 37 15.32 1.89 5.15
C LEU A 37 15.41 2.28 6.63
N VAL A 38 14.51 1.80 7.51
CA VAL A 38 14.45 2.25 8.90
C VAL A 38 15.75 2.06 9.68
N PRO A 39 16.49 0.93 9.60
CA PRO A 39 17.79 0.78 10.26
C PRO A 39 18.80 1.83 9.80
N ASP A 40 18.88 2.08 8.49
CA ASP A 40 19.80 3.06 7.91
C ASP A 40 19.43 4.50 8.24
N ILE A 41 18.13 4.80 8.33
CA ILE A 41 17.64 6.10 8.79
C ILE A 41 18.10 6.35 10.23
N ILE A 42 17.96 5.36 11.11
CA ILE A 42 18.39 5.46 12.51
C ILE A 42 19.91 5.69 12.58
N ALA A 43 20.68 4.88 11.87
CA ALA A 43 22.13 4.95 11.87
C ALA A 43 22.66 6.22 11.15
N GLY A 44 22.15 6.51 9.96
CA GLY A 44 22.63 7.61 9.11
C GLY A 44 22.35 9.00 9.68
N PHE A 45 21.14 9.20 10.23
CA PHE A 45 20.78 10.47 10.87
C PHE A 45 21.07 10.49 12.37
N ARG A 46 21.45 9.35 12.98
CA ARG A 46 21.67 9.20 14.44
C ARG A 46 20.46 9.66 15.25
N VAL A 47 19.29 9.21 14.86
CA VAL A 47 18.00 9.61 15.45
C VAL A 47 17.41 8.50 16.30
N SER A 48 16.46 8.85 17.17
CA SER A 48 15.68 7.90 17.96
C SER A 48 14.67 7.15 17.08
N LEU A 49 14.07 6.08 17.63
CA LEU A 49 13.03 5.31 16.94
C LEU A 49 11.83 6.19 16.58
N ARG A 50 11.41 7.08 17.49
CA ARG A 50 10.34 8.04 17.23
C ARG A 50 10.66 8.97 16.06
N MET A 51 11.88 9.50 16.02
CA MET A 51 12.29 10.38 14.93
C MET A 51 12.40 9.60 13.61
N ALA A 52 12.91 8.38 13.63
CA ALA A 52 12.93 7.54 12.43
C ALA A 52 11.51 7.27 11.91
N ALA A 53 10.54 7.04 12.79
CA ALA A 53 9.13 6.85 12.46
C ALA A 53 8.45 8.08 11.83
N ILE A 54 9.00 9.30 12.00
CA ILE A 54 8.47 10.51 11.34
C ILE A 54 8.62 10.43 9.82
N LEU A 55 9.56 9.68 9.29
CA LEU A 55 9.75 9.53 7.85
C LEU A 55 8.61 8.75 7.18
N PRO A 56 8.29 7.51 7.58
CA PRO A 56 7.09 6.83 7.09
C PRO A 56 5.81 7.60 7.48
N PHE A 57 5.78 8.26 8.66
CA PHE A 57 4.66 9.12 9.03
C PHE A 57 4.42 10.21 7.99
N ALA A 58 5.46 10.94 7.57
CA ALA A 58 5.34 12.00 6.58
C ALA A 58 4.80 11.48 5.24
N PHE A 59 5.24 10.29 4.82
CA PHE A 59 4.76 9.66 3.60
C PHE A 59 3.29 9.26 3.68
N PHE A 60 2.90 8.52 4.70
CA PHE A 60 1.55 7.97 4.80
C PHE A 60 0.50 8.98 5.28
N ILE A 61 0.86 10.00 6.06
CA ILE A 61 -0.08 11.07 6.42
C ILE A 61 -0.55 11.85 5.19
N ALA A 62 0.28 11.90 4.14
CA ALA A 62 -0.08 12.51 2.88
C ALA A 62 -1.28 11.82 2.21
N TYR A 63 -1.48 10.51 2.42
CA TYR A 63 -2.69 9.81 1.96
C TYR A 63 -3.95 10.32 2.67
N GLY A 64 -3.87 10.55 3.98
CA GLY A 64 -4.97 11.15 4.75
C GLY A 64 -5.37 12.53 4.22
N VAL A 65 -4.36 13.34 3.89
CA VAL A 65 -4.55 14.72 3.43
C VAL A 65 -4.97 14.78 1.96
N MET A 66 -4.39 13.97 1.08
CA MET A 66 -4.49 14.11 -0.37
C MET A 66 -5.57 13.24 -1.03
N SER A 67 -6.02 12.14 -0.40
CA SER A 67 -6.97 11.21 -1.07
C SER A 67 -8.26 11.89 -1.49
N ILE A 68 -8.89 12.67 -0.62
CA ILE A 68 -10.13 13.39 -0.93
C ILE A 68 -9.88 14.56 -1.91
N PRO A 69 -8.90 15.47 -1.69
CA PRO A 69 -8.54 16.50 -2.66
C PRO A 69 -8.18 15.94 -4.05
N ALA A 70 -7.45 14.83 -4.12
CA ALA A 70 -7.12 14.17 -5.38
C ALA A 70 -8.38 13.67 -6.12
N GLY A 71 -9.38 13.18 -5.39
CA GLY A 71 -10.68 12.83 -5.96
C GLY A 71 -11.36 14.00 -6.65
N PHE A 72 -11.37 15.18 -6.04
CA PHE A 72 -11.89 16.42 -6.67
C PHE A 72 -10.99 16.89 -7.81
N ALA A 73 -9.66 16.81 -7.65
CA ALA A 73 -8.71 17.23 -8.66
C ALA A 73 -8.85 16.41 -9.94
N VAL A 74 -9.01 15.10 -9.83
CA VAL A 74 -9.16 14.22 -10.99
C VAL A 74 -10.49 14.48 -11.72
N GLN A 75 -11.57 14.83 -11.01
CA GLN A 75 -12.83 15.23 -11.65
C GLN A 75 -12.69 16.53 -12.44
N ARG A 76 -11.91 17.49 -11.92
CA ARG A 76 -11.76 18.80 -12.54
C ARG A 76 -10.72 18.80 -13.67
N TRP A 77 -9.60 18.11 -13.48
CA TRP A 77 -8.43 18.18 -14.38
C TRP A 77 -8.28 16.94 -15.27
N GLY A 78 -8.94 15.84 -14.92
CA GLY A 78 -8.81 14.53 -15.57
C GLY A 78 -7.58 13.75 -15.10
N GLU A 79 -7.58 12.47 -15.38
CA GLU A 79 -6.59 11.49 -14.93
C GLU A 79 -5.18 11.85 -15.40
N LYS A 80 -5.02 12.19 -16.68
CA LYS A 80 -3.71 12.48 -17.28
C LYS A 80 -2.98 13.61 -16.55
N LYS A 81 -3.65 14.75 -16.35
CA LYS A 81 -3.03 15.92 -15.70
C LYS A 81 -2.67 15.63 -14.25
N LEU A 82 -3.56 14.91 -13.54
CA LEU A 82 -3.30 14.52 -12.17
C LEU A 82 -2.11 13.56 -12.08
N MET A 83 -2.02 12.54 -12.96
CA MET A 83 -0.91 11.59 -12.99
C MET A 83 0.42 12.28 -13.29
N VAL A 84 0.46 13.19 -14.27
CA VAL A 84 1.67 13.97 -14.58
C VAL A 84 2.09 14.80 -13.35
N ALA A 85 1.15 15.54 -12.74
CA ALA A 85 1.44 16.34 -11.54
C ALA A 85 1.95 15.47 -10.38
N SER A 86 1.38 14.28 -10.20
CA SER A 86 1.80 13.31 -9.17
C SER A 86 3.21 12.80 -9.39
N PHE A 87 3.56 12.44 -10.62
CA PHE A 87 4.93 12.01 -10.93
C PHE A 87 5.94 13.16 -10.89
N VAL A 88 5.55 14.39 -11.25
CA VAL A 88 6.40 15.58 -11.04
C VAL A 88 6.66 15.79 -9.54
N ALA A 89 5.64 15.65 -8.70
CA ALA A 89 5.80 15.73 -7.25
C ALA A 89 6.75 14.63 -6.73
N ALA A 90 6.56 13.37 -7.17
CA ALA A 90 7.45 12.28 -6.79
C ALA A 90 8.89 12.49 -7.26
N THR A 91 9.10 12.95 -8.50
CA THR A 91 10.43 13.26 -9.04
C THR A 91 11.10 14.38 -8.25
N SER A 92 10.36 15.47 -7.96
CA SER A 92 10.91 16.60 -7.21
C SER A 92 11.28 16.21 -5.77
N GLY A 93 10.41 15.44 -5.09
CA GLY A 93 10.70 14.94 -3.75
C GLY A 93 11.91 14.00 -3.74
N ALA A 94 11.96 13.04 -4.65
CA ALA A 94 13.07 12.10 -4.75
C ALA A 94 14.40 12.80 -5.07
N THR A 95 14.41 13.71 -6.06
CA THR A 95 15.61 14.49 -6.42
C THR A 95 16.04 15.40 -5.27
N GLY A 96 15.08 16.06 -4.62
CA GLY A 96 15.36 16.95 -3.49
C GLY A 96 16.08 16.23 -2.35
N PHE A 97 15.59 15.03 -1.97
CA PHE A 97 16.25 14.25 -0.94
C PHE A 97 17.59 13.67 -1.39
N ALA A 98 17.66 13.14 -2.61
CA ALA A 98 18.91 12.59 -3.14
C ALA A 98 20.03 13.63 -3.23
N ALA A 99 19.70 14.89 -3.59
CA ALA A 99 20.66 15.98 -3.71
C ALA A 99 21.05 16.59 -2.35
N PHE A 100 20.12 16.63 -1.40
CA PHE A 100 20.31 17.22 -0.07
C PHE A 100 19.86 16.26 1.03
N PRO A 101 20.61 15.18 1.32
CA PRO A 101 20.21 14.13 2.25
C PRO A 101 20.33 14.58 3.71
N THR A 102 19.45 15.49 4.10
CA THR A 102 19.27 15.92 5.49
C THR A 102 17.92 15.43 6.03
N TYR A 103 17.81 15.30 7.34
CA TYR A 103 16.59 14.80 7.97
C TYR A 103 15.35 15.64 7.62
N SER A 104 15.45 16.97 7.65
CA SER A 104 14.32 17.85 7.33
C SER A 104 13.90 17.75 5.86
N VAL A 105 14.88 17.62 4.95
CA VAL A 105 14.59 17.39 3.53
C VAL A 105 13.98 16.02 3.32
N ALA A 106 14.43 14.99 4.02
CA ALA A 106 13.83 13.64 3.97
C ALA A 106 12.34 13.66 4.34
N VAL A 107 11.98 14.31 5.45
CA VAL A 107 10.59 14.43 5.92
C VAL A 107 9.72 15.15 4.88
N THR A 108 10.17 16.30 4.37
CA THR A 108 9.42 17.06 3.35
C THR A 108 9.32 16.31 2.03
N SER A 109 10.40 15.69 1.59
CA SER A 109 10.44 14.91 0.35
C SER A 109 9.50 13.71 0.40
N LEU A 110 9.50 12.98 1.52
CA LEU A 110 8.61 11.83 1.70
C LEU A 110 7.14 12.24 1.74
N PHE A 111 6.80 13.38 2.36
CA PHE A 111 5.45 13.92 2.30
C PHE A 111 5.04 14.25 0.85
N VAL A 112 5.92 14.89 0.08
CA VAL A 112 5.65 15.26 -1.32
C VAL A 112 5.51 14.00 -2.20
N ILE A 113 6.39 13.00 -2.02
CA ILE A 113 6.29 11.71 -2.72
C ILE A 113 4.98 11.01 -2.35
N GLY A 114 4.65 10.92 -1.05
CA GLY A 114 3.43 10.32 -0.56
C GLY A 114 2.16 11.00 -1.10
N ALA A 115 2.15 12.34 -1.20
CA ALA A 115 1.06 13.09 -1.81
C ALA A 115 0.88 12.75 -3.30
N GLY A 116 1.99 12.60 -4.04
CA GLY A 116 1.97 12.12 -5.42
C GLY A 116 1.42 10.70 -5.53
N MET A 117 1.88 9.78 -4.68
CA MET A 117 1.41 8.38 -4.69
C MET A 117 -0.08 8.26 -4.32
N ALA A 118 -0.55 9.01 -3.33
CA ALA A 118 -1.97 9.08 -2.98
C ALA A 118 -2.84 9.54 -4.17
N ALA A 119 -2.41 10.59 -4.87
CA ALA A 119 -3.13 11.09 -6.03
C ALA A 119 -3.10 10.13 -7.23
N LEU A 120 -1.98 9.42 -7.45
CA LEU A 120 -1.89 8.35 -8.46
C LEU A 120 -2.86 7.22 -8.17
N GLN A 121 -2.97 6.75 -6.94
CA GLN A 121 -3.90 5.67 -6.58
C GLN A 121 -5.36 6.03 -6.86
N VAL A 122 -5.74 7.30 -6.66
CA VAL A 122 -7.09 7.78 -6.98
C VAL A 122 -7.35 7.81 -8.49
N ALA A 123 -6.32 8.13 -9.31
CA ALA A 123 -6.46 8.26 -10.75
C ALA A 123 -6.41 6.92 -11.51
N ILE A 124 -5.62 5.95 -11.01
CA ILE A 124 -5.24 4.78 -11.80
C ILE A 124 -6.33 3.71 -11.86
N ASN A 125 -7.11 3.52 -10.80
CA ASN A 125 -8.12 2.46 -10.75
C ASN A 125 -9.25 2.66 -11.79
N PRO A 126 -9.84 3.86 -11.94
CA PRO A 126 -10.81 4.11 -13.01
C PRO A 126 -10.19 3.98 -14.41
N LEU A 127 -8.92 4.39 -14.56
CA LEU A 127 -8.21 4.27 -15.82
C LEU A 127 -7.98 2.80 -16.22
N LEU A 128 -7.69 1.92 -15.25
CA LEU A 128 -7.55 0.47 -15.49
C LEU A 128 -8.84 -0.13 -16.06
N ARG A 129 -10.00 0.28 -15.53
CA ARG A 129 -11.31 -0.18 -16.01
C ARG A 129 -11.54 0.21 -17.48
N VAL A 130 -11.28 1.48 -17.82
CA VAL A 130 -11.51 1.99 -19.19
C VAL A 130 -10.49 1.42 -20.17
N ALA A 131 -9.21 1.31 -19.78
CA ALA A 131 -8.14 0.81 -20.64
C ALA A 131 -8.27 -0.68 -20.95
N GLY A 132 -8.65 -1.49 -19.96
CA GLY A 132 -8.77 -2.93 -20.06
C GLY A 132 -10.13 -3.45 -20.51
N GLY A 133 -11.16 -2.59 -20.50
CA GLY A 133 -12.56 -2.95 -20.72
C GLY A 133 -13.25 -3.48 -19.47
N GLU A 134 -14.53 -3.19 -19.33
CA GLU A 134 -15.33 -3.56 -18.14
C GLU A 134 -15.41 -5.09 -17.96
N GLU A 135 -15.50 -5.83 -19.06
CA GLU A 135 -15.57 -7.30 -19.07
C GLU A 135 -14.31 -7.99 -18.50
N HIS A 136 -13.13 -7.32 -18.58
CA HIS A 136 -11.87 -7.84 -18.05
C HIS A 136 -11.40 -7.12 -16.78
N PHE A 137 -12.20 -6.20 -16.26
CA PHE A 137 -11.80 -5.37 -15.12
C PHE A 137 -11.41 -6.19 -13.88
N ALA A 138 -12.17 -7.24 -13.56
CA ALA A 138 -11.86 -8.11 -12.43
C ALA A 138 -10.50 -8.82 -12.60
N PHE A 139 -10.22 -9.34 -13.79
CA PHE A 139 -8.93 -9.97 -14.10
C PHE A 139 -7.79 -8.95 -14.05
N ASN A 140 -7.96 -7.81 -14.71
CA ASN A 140 -6.94 -6.75 -14.74
C ASN A 140 -6.65 -6.18 -13.35
N SER A 141 -7.66 -6.04 -12.49
CA SER A 141 -7.49 -5.60 -11.12
C SER A 141 -6.72 -6.62 -10.28
N ALA A 142 -7.03 -7.91 -10.41
CA ALA A 142 -6.28 -8.97 -9.74
C ALA A 142 -4.82 -9.02 -10.22
N PHE A 143 -4.58 -8.85 -11.51
CA PHE A 143 -3.25 -8.81 -12.08
C PHE A 143 -2.46 -7.56 -11.66
N ALA A 144 -3.13 -6.41 -11.55
CA ALA A 144 -2.53 -5.18 -11.01
C ALA A 144 -2.08 -5.37 -9.56
N GLN A 145 -2.87 -6.06 -8.73
CA GLN A 145 -2.47 -6.40 -7.36
C GLN A 145 -1.28 -7.36 -7.31
N LEU A 146 -1.22 -8.32 -8.23
CA LEU A 146 -0.07 -9.21 -8.35
C LEU A 146 1.21 -8.42 -8.71
N ILE A 147 1.12 -7.48 -9.66
CA ILE A 147 2.25 -6.60 -10.03
C ILE A 147 2.64 -5.71 -8.84
N PHE A 148 1.67 -5.16 -8.12
CA PHE A 148 1.91 -4.37 -6.92
C PHE A 148 2.69 -5.19 -5.86
N GLY A 149 2.25 -6.42 -5.60
CA GLY A 149 2.94 -7.32 -4.69
C GLY A 149 4.34 -7.73 -5.15
N ALA A 150 4.51 -7.97 -6.45
CA ALA A 150 5.83 -8.28 -7.03
C ALA A 150 6.80 -7.09 -6.87
N ALA A 151 6.34 -5.85 -7.07
CA ALA A 151 7.14 -4.66 -6.85
C ALA A 151 7.54 -4.50 -5.38
N SER A 152 6.61 -4.76 -4.44
CA SER A 152 6.87 -4.75 -3.00
C SER A 152 7.91 -5.79 -2.59
N PHE A 153 7.88 -6.98 -3.22
CA PHE A 153 8.86 -8.04 -2.99
C PHE A 153 10.25 -7.66 -3.52
N VAL A 154 10.32 -7.09 -4.72
CA VAL A 154 11.58 -6.76 -5.41
C VAL A 154 12.25 -5.52 -4.78
N SER A 155 11.48 -4.57 -4.28
CA SER A 155 11.98 -3.29 -3.76
C SER A 155 13.03 -3.46 -2.63
N PRO A 156 12.81 -4.25 -1.58
CA PRO A 156 13.81 -4.50 -0.52
C PRO A 156 15.08 -5.19 -1.04
N LEU A 157 14.94 -6.07 -2.04
CA LEU A 157 16.08 -6.80 -2.63
C LEU A 157 16.99 -5.86 -3.42
N ILE A 158 16.40 -4.98 -4.26
CA ILE A 158 17.17 -3.95 -4.99
C ILE A 158 17.86 -3.02 -4.02
N TYR A 159 17.17 -2.61 -2.96
CA TYR A 159 17.73 -1.76 -1.92
C TYR A 159 18.94 -2.41 -1.22
N SER A 160 18.76 -3.64 -0.76
CA SER A 160 19.82 -4.41 -0.10
C SER A 160 21.05 -4.59 -0.98
N ASP A 161 20.84 -4.91 -2.27
CA ASP A 161 21.91 -5.04 -3.25
C ASP A 161 22.65 -3.72 -3.46
N LEU A 162 21.91 -2.62 -3.60
CA LEU A 162 22.45 -1.28 -3.80
C LEU A 162 23.32 -0.83 -2.61
N VAL A 163 22.83 -0.97 -1.40
CA VAL A 163 23.56 -0.56 -0.19
C VAL A 163 24.85 -1.37 -0.01
N ARG A 164 24.80 -2.69 -0.25
CA ARG A 164 25.98 -3.54 -0.14
C ARG A 164 27.08 -3.22 -1.15
N HIS A 165 26.72 -2.91 -2.39
CA HIS A 165 27.71 -2.54 -3.42
C HIS A 165 28.28 -1.13 -3.21
N LEU A 166 27.51 -0.22 -2.62
CA LEU A 166 27.94 1.15 -2.34
C LEU A 166 28.65 1.30 -0.99
N ASP A 167 28.76 0.22 -0.19
CA ASP A 167 29.52 0.23 1.04
C ASP A 167 31.00 0.56 0.76
N PRO A 168 31.56 1.58 1.42
CA PRO A 168 32.96 1.99 1.23
C PRO A 168 33.99 0.86 1.42
N ALA A 169 33.62 -0.22 2.14
CA ALA A 169 34.46 -1.38 2.33
C ALA A 169 34.58 -2.29 1.07
N HIS A 170 33.69 -2.16 0.08
CA HIS A 170 33.62 -3.00 -1.12
C HIS A 170 33.77 -2.15 -2.39
N ARG A 171 34.95 -1.65 -2.69
CA ARG A 171 35.19 -0.60 -3.70
C ARG A 171 35.40 -1.05 -5.15
N ASP A 172 34.84 -2.14 -5.61
CA ASP A 172 34.85 -2.46 -7.04
C ASP A 172 33.60 -1.89 -7.75
N LEU A 173 33.49 -0.54 -7.72
CA LEU A 173 32.38 0.15 -8.33
C LEU A 173 32.52 0.20 -9.85
N THR A 174 31.60 -0.45 -10.58
CA THR A 174 31.53 -0.43 -12.03
C THR A 174 30.13 0.01 -12.48
N GLY A 175 30.05 0.62 -13.68
CA GLY A 175 28.78 0.97 -14.31
C GLY A 175 27.87 1.85 -13.45
N LEU A 176 26.63 1.37 -13.18
CA LEU A 176 25.62 2.12 -12.42
C LEU A 176 26.06 2.43 -10.97
N TYR A 177 26.73 1.48 -10.32
CA TYR A 177 27.20 1.67 -8.94
C TYR A 177 28.28 2.76 -8.86
N ALA A 178 29.19 2.83 -9.85
CA ALA A 178 30.18 3.90 -9.93
C ALA A 178 29.52 5.28 -10.07
N LEU A 179 28.50 5.40 -10.92
CA LEU A 179 27.73 6.63 -11.09
C LEU A 179 27.01 7.02 -9.79
N LEU A 180 26.26 6.08 -9.20
CA LEU A 180 25.52 6.35 -7.96
C LEU A 180 26.47 6.68 -6.80
N GLY A 181 27.60 5.99 -6.68
CA GLY A 181 28.61 6.27 -5.66
C GLY A 181 29.28 7.63 -5.81
N SER A 182 29.36 8.18 -7.03
CA SER A 182 29.93 9.51 -7.26
C SER A 182 28.99 10.66 -6.88
N ILE A 183 27.68 10.44 -6.91
CA ILE A 183 26.65 11.47 -6.63
C ILE A 183 25.95 11.29 -5.27
N THR A 184 26.27 10.22 -4.54
CA THR A 184 25.69 9.92 -3.22
C THR A 184 26.74 10.08 -2.12
N PRO A 185 26.42 10.73 -0.98
CA PRO A 185 27.36 10.83 0.13
C PRO A 185 27.80 9.46 0.64
N ALA A 186 29.10 9.23 0.78
CA ALA A 186 29.66 7.97 1.25
C ALA A 186 29.16 7.55 2.66
N ALA A 187 28.74 8.51 3.48
CA ALA A 187 28.17 8.26 4.80
C ALA A 187 26.69 7.77 4.74
N MET A 188 26.03 7.89 3.60
CA MET A 188 24.60 7.56 3.43
C MET A 188 24.36 6.82 2.10
N PRO A 189 24.98 5.65 1.89
CA PRO A 189 24.83 4.89 0.62
C PRO A 189 23.38 4.54 0.32
N TRP A 190 22.56 4.38 1.34
CA TRP A 190 21.14 4.11 1.24
C TRP A 190 20.32 5.25 0.58
N ALA A 191 20.81 6.49 0.61
CA ALA A 191 20.15 7.61 -0.06
C ALA A 191 20.18 7.50 -1.60
N SER A 192 21.07 6.66 -2.15
CA SER A 192 21.19 6.41 -3.61
C SER A 192 19.90 5.88 -4.25
N ILE A 193 19.05 5.17 -3.51
CA ILE A 193 17.76 4.66 -4.00
C ILE A 193 16.86 5.80 -4.49
N TYR A 194 16.99 6.99 -3.92
CA TYR A 194 16.16 8.14 -4.30
C TYR A 194 16.56 8.73 -5.66
N TRP A 195 17.81 8.54 -6.12
CA TRP A 195 18.19 8.82 -7.50
C TRP A 195 17.46 7.88 -8.47
N ILE A 196 17.35 6.61 -8.13
CA ILE A 196 16.58 5.62 -8.91
C ILE A 196 15.10 6.03 -8.94
N PHE A 197 14.53 6.43 -7.81
CA PHE A 197 13.15 6.93 -7.74
C PHE A 197 12.94 8.18 -8.61
N ALA A 198 13.88 9.13 -8.59
CA ALA A 198 13.82 10.33 -9.40
C ALA A 198 13.82 10.00 -10.90
N VAL A 199 14.70 9.09 -11.33
CA VAL A 199 14.79 8.66 -12.74
C VAL A 199 13.51 7.93 -13.16
N ILE A 200 13.04 6.94 -12.39
CA ILE A 200 11.82 6.18 -12.71
C ILE A 200 10.61 7.11 -12.78
N SER A 201 10.42 7.97 -11.77
CA SER A 201 9.31 8.92 -11.74
C SER A 201 9.40 9.94 -12.88
N GLY A 202 10.61 10.44 -13.19
CA GLY A 202 10.85 11.35 -14.30
C GLY A 202 10.54 10.73 -15.66
N VAL A 203 10.92 9.47 -15.87
CA VAL A 203 10.52 8.69 -17.07
C VAL A 203 9.00 8.57 -17.13
N CYS A 204 8.33 8.30 -16.01
CA CYS A 204 6.86 8.25 -15.96
C CYS A 204 6.23 9.60 -16.34
N VAL A 205 6.80 10.75 -15.90
CA VAL A 205 6.33 12.08 -16.34
C VAL A 205 6.32 12.16 -17.87
N VAL A 206 7.45 11.82 -18.50
CA VAL A 206 7.58 11.90 -19.97
C VAL A 206 6.63 10.93 -20.65
N VAL A 207 6.60 9.67 -20.23
CA VAL A 207 5.73 8.63 -20.83
C VAL A 207 4.27 9.03 -20.76
N ILE A 208 3.77 9.41 -19.56
CA ILE A 208 2.37 9.79 -19.37
C ILE A 208 2.03 11.09 -20.13
N ALA A 209 2.95 12.06 -20.18
CA ALA A 209 2.74 13.30 -20.91
C ALA A 209 2.60 13.08 -22.42
N LEU A 210 3.35 12.15 -22.99
CA LEU A 210 3.30 11.82 -24.43
C LEU A 210 2.12 10.91 -24.80
N LEU A 211 1.66 10.06 -23.89
CA LEU A 211 0.54 9.16 -24.14
C LEU A 211 -0.80 9.89 -24.26
N ARG A 212 -1.63 9.42 -25.19
CA ARG A 212 -3.03 9.85 -25.30
C ARG A 212 -3.88 8.92 -24.41
N LEU A 213 -4.22 9.39 -23.20
CA LEU A 213 -5.09 8.65 -22.31
C LEU A 213 -6.57 8.89 -22.69
N PRO A 214 -7.43 7.84 -22.64
CA PRO A 214 -8.85 7.98 -22.85
C PRO A 214 -9.47 8.83 -21.74
N LYS A 215 -10.57 9.51 -22.05
CA LYS A 215 -11.39 10.13 -21.01
C LYS A 215 -12.12 9.04 -20.25
N VAL A 216 -12.05 9.09 -18.94
CA VAL A 216 -12.77 8.19 -18.05
C VAL A 216 -14.16 8.80 -17.79
N GLU A 217 -15.20 8.14 -18.28
CA GLU A 217 -16.57 8.43 -17.88
C GLU A 217 -16.83 7.73 -16.55
N ARG A 218 -17.09 8.52 -15.53
CA ARG A 218 -17.36 8.04 -14.17
C ARG A 218 -18.84 7.84 -13.98
N THR A 219 -19.20 6.74 -13.36
CA THR A 219 -20.56 6.55 -12.86
C THR A 219 -20.81 7.48 -11.67
N ALA A 220 -22.07 7.74 -11.35
CA ALA A 220 -22.42 8.53 -10.17
C ALA A 220 -21.84 7.95 -8.87
N GLU A 221 -21.65 6.62 -8.83
CA GLU A 221 -21.07 5.90 -7.71
C GLU A 221 -19.54 6.05 -7.60
N GLU A 222 -18.84 6.34 -8.70
CA GLU A 222 -17.39 6.57 -8.74
C GLU A 222 -17.02 8.06 -8.60
N SER A 223 -18.01 8.93 -8.60
CA SER A 223 -17.83 10.36 -8.41
C SER A 223 -17.33 10.65 -6.98
N ALA A 224 -16.39 11.60 -6.82
CA ALA A 224 -15.98 12.08 -5.50
C ALA A 224 -17.15 12.72 -4.72
N GLY A 225 -18.27 12.95 -5.37
CA GLY A 225 -19.46 13.52 -4.76
C GLY A 225 -19.32 14.99 -4.37
N THR A 226 -20.15 15.43 -3.44
CA THR A 226 -20.15 16.79 -2.90
C THR A 226 -19.73 16.77 -1.42
N LEU A 227 -19.24 17.89 -0.91
CA LEU A 227 -18.92 18.03 0.53
C LEU A 227 -20.13 17.72 1.42
N PHE A 228 -21.35 17.94 0.93
CA PHE A 228 -22.58 17.59 1.64
C PHE A 228 -22.69 16.05 1.85
N MET A 229 -22.35 15.24 0.84
CA MET A 229 -22.38 13.78 0.95
C MET A 229 -21.35 13.27 1.97
N TYR A 230 -20.15 13.87 2.01
CA TYR A 230 -19.18 13.58 3.07
C TYR A 230 -19.76 13.92 4.46
N GLY A 231 -20.42 15.08 4.60
CA GLY A 231 -21.07 15.45 5.87
C GLY A 231 -22.15 14.46 6.30
N GLN A 232 -22.91 13.89 5.36
CA GLN A 232 -23.90 12.84 5.66
C GLN A 232 -23.23 11.54 6.09
N LEU A 233 -22.19 11.10 5.37
CA LEU A 233 -21.45 9.90 5.69
C LEU A 233 -20.79 9.97 7.07
N LEU A 234 -20.17 11.10 7.42
CA LEU A 234 -19.52 11.31 8.71
C LEU A 234 -20.48 11.33 9.92
N ARG A 235 -21.80 11.44 9.69
CA ARG A 235 -22.81 11.24 10.75
C ARG A 235 -23.11 9.77 11.03
N ASN A 236 -22.69 8.86 10.15
CA ASN A 236 -22.94 7.43 10.30
C ASN A 236 -21.80 6.79 11.10
N ARG A 237 -22.12 6.19 12.26
CA ARG A 237 -21.16 5.49 13.12
C ARG A 237 -20.41 4.36 12.44
N PHE A 238 -21.05 3.66 11.49
CA PHE A 238 -20.40 2.57 10.75
C PHE A 238 -19.30 3.08 9.81
N VAL A 239 -19.46 4.27 9.26
CA VAL A 239 -18.40 4.91 8.45
C VAL A 239 -17.15 5.13 9.29
N TRP A 240 -17.28 5.64 10.52
CA TRP A 240 -16.17 5.79 11.45
C TRP A 240 -15.53 4.46 11.86
N LEU A 241 -16.36 3.44 12.16
CA LEU A 241 -15.86 2.13 12.53
C LEU A 241 -15.04 1.49 11.41
N TYR A 242 -15.51 1.57 10.15
CA TYR A 242 -14.75 1.06 9.02
C TYR A 242 -13.53 1.92 8.69
N PHE A 243 -13.62 3.24 8.83
CA PHE A 243 -12.47 4.12 8.69
C PHE A 243 -11.37 3.77 9.69
N LEU A 244 -11.72 3.58 10.97
CA LEU A 244 -10.80 3.12 12.00
C LEU A 244 -10.27 1.71 11.74
N ALA A 245 -11.09 0.82 11.16
CA ALA A 245 -10.65 -0.52 10.79
C ALA A 245 -9.59 -0.48 9.66
N VAL A 246 -9.74 0.42 8.70
CA VAL A 246 -8.73 0.65 7.67
C VAL A 246 -7.45 1.24 8.26
N ILE A 247 -7.57 2.23 9.16
CA ILE A 247 -6.41 2.76 9.90
C ILE A 247 -5.70 1.64 10.66
N ALA A 248 -6.44 0.80 11.39
CA ALA A 248 -5.87 -0.31 12.14
C ALA A 248 -5.18 -1.32 11.22
N TYR A 249 -5.82 -1.69 10.08
CA TYR A 249 -5.25 -2.63 9.12
C TYR A 249 -3.96 -2.10 8.48
N VAL A 250 -4.00 -0.92 7.84
CA VAL A 250 -2.80 -0.36 7.20
C VAL A 250 -1.72 -0.07 8.24
N GLY A 251 -2.16 0.31 9.43
CA GLY A 251 -1.24 0.50 10.56
C GLY A 251 -0.53 -0.77 10.98
N CYS A 252 -1.21 -1.91 11.08
CA CYS A 252 -0.54 -3.17 11.43
C CYS A 252 0.29 -3.73 10.26
N GLU A 253 -0.13 -3.50 9.01
CA GLU A 253 0.61 -3.86 7.81
C GLU A 253 1.96 -3.12 7.76
N GLN A 254 1.92 -1.80 7.77
CA GLN A 254 3.12 -0.97 7.71
C GLN A 254 3.92 -1.02 9.02
N GLY A 255 3.24 -1.04 10.17
CA GLY A 255 3.92 -1.18 11.45
C GLY A 255 4.74 -2.46 11.59
N THR A 256 4.26 -3.55 11.01
CA THR A 256 5.05 -4.79 10.93
C THR A 256 6.20 -4.65 9.93
N ALA A 257 5.92 -4.16 8.73
CA ALA A 257 6.92 -4.02 7.65
C ALA A 257 8.07 -3.09 8.05
N ASP A 258 7.77 -1.95 8.69
CA ASP A 258 8.77 -0.93 9.05
C ASP A 258 9.64 -1.37 10.24
N TRP A 259 9.08 -2.11 11.19
CA TRP A 259 9.76 -2.41 12.43
C TRP A 259 10.33 -3.82 12.54
N MET A 260 10.04 -4.75 11.61
CA MET A 260 10.56 -6.10 11.68
C MET A 260 12.09 -6.17 11.49
N SER A 261 12.65 -5.43 10.53
CA SER A 261 14.10 -5.41 10.30
C SER A 261 14.85 -4.79 11.49
N PRO A 262 14.47 -3.60 12.02
CA PRO A 262 15.05 -3.07 13.26
C PRO A 262 14.88 -3.99 14.48
N PHE A 263 13.76 -4.73 14.55
CA PHE A 263 13.54 -5.69 15.64
C PHE A 263 14.51 -6.88 15.55
N LEU A 264 14.66 -7.47 14.36
CA LEU A 264 15.56 -8.59 14.11
C LEU A 264 17.01 -8.20 14.36
N GLU A 265 17.42 -6.99 13.94
CA GLU A 265 18.74 -6.45 14.22
C GLU A 265 18.98 -6.31 15.73
N ARG A 266 18.07 -5.62 16.42
CA ARG A 266 18.25 -5.21 17.82
C ARG A 266 18.19 -6.39 18.81
N TYR A 267 17.31 -7.36 18.57
CA TYR A 267 17.07 -8.47 19.51
C TYR A 267 17.71 -9.79 19.11
N HIS A 268 18.04 -9.93 17.84
CA HIS A 268 18.57 -11.21 17.30
C HIS A 268 19.88 -11.04 16.54
N HIS A 269 20.44 -9.81 16.49
CA HIS A 269 21.70 -9.49 15.80
C HIS A 269 21.71 -9.92 14.32
N VAL A 270 20.56 -9.84 13.65
CA VAL A 270 20.40 -10.16 12.24
C VAL A 270 20.85 -8.96 11.41
N ASP A 271 21.70 -9.20 10.41
CA ASP A 271 22.15 -8.17 9.47
C ASP A 271 20.95 -7.57 8.70
N PRO A 272 20.68 -6.25 8.86
CA PRO A 272 19.54 -5.59 8.22
C PRO A 272 19.62 -5.56 6.70
N HIS A 273 20.84 -5.56 6.12
CA HIS A 273 21.07 -5.53 4.67
C HIS A 273 21.05 -6.90 4.00
N LYS A 274 20.91 -7.97 4.78
CA LYS A 274 20.77 -9.35 4.31
C LYS A 274 19.44 -9.93 4.78
N ALA A 275 19.50 -10.72 5.83
CA ALA A 275 18.33 -11.43 6.33
C ALA A 275 17.22 -10.51 6.87
N GLY A 276 17.53 -9.27 7.29
CA GLY A 276 16.54 -8.25 7.63
C GLY A 276 15.76 -7.78 6.41
N ALA A 277 16.45 -7.43 5.32
CA ALA A 277 15.83 -7.04 4.05
C ALA A 277 15.07 -8.21 3.40
N ASP A 278 15.64 -9.43 3.46
CA ASP A 278 14.98 -10.65 2.99
C ASP A 278 13.64 -10.89 3.73
N ALA A 279 13.62 -10.69 5.06
CA ALA A 279 12.39 -10.84 5.84
C ALA A 279 11.28 -9.89 5.36
N VAL A 280 11.62 -8.62 5.07
CA VAL A 280 10.66 -7.66 4.51
C VAL A 280 10.22 -8.05 3.11
N ALA A 281 11.15 -8.51 2.26
CA ALA A 281 10.81 -8.99 0.93
C ALA A 281 9.85 -10.20 1.00
N TYR A 282 10.14 -11.19 1.82
CA TYR A 282 9.27 -12.34 2.01
C TYR A 282 7.92 -11.98 2.65
N TYR A 283 7.85 -10.97 3.50
CA TYR A 283 6.59 -10.45 4.04
C TYR A 283 5.66 -10.02 2.90
N TRP A 284 6.15 -9.21 1.96
CA TRP A 284 5.37 -8.76 0.80
C TRP A 284 5.11 -9.89 -0.20
N GLY A 285 6.07 -10.79 -0.39
CA GLY A 285 5.91 -11.98 -1.25
C GLY A 285 4.83 -12.93 -0.73
N LEU A 286 4.85 -13.23 0.57
CA LEU A 286 3.84 -14.07 1.22
C LEU A 286 2.47 -13.38 1.28
N MET A 287 2.42 -12.04 1.42
CA MET A 287 1.18 -11.29 1.29
C MET A 287 0.58 -11.46 -0.10
N THR A 288 1.38 -11.39 -1.15
CA THR A 288 0.92 -11.62 -2.52
C THR A 288 0.40 -13.04 -2.72
N ALA A 289 1.12 -14.05 -2.22
CA ALA A 289 0.67 -15.45 -2.26
C ALA A 289 -0.61 -15.67 -1.45
N GLY A 290 -0.70 -15.04 -0.29
CA GLY A 290 -1.89 -15.08 0.57
C GLY A 290 -3.12 -14.45 -0.09
N CYS A 291 -2.97 -13.38 -0.89
CA CYS A 291 -4.06 -12.81 -1.68
C CYS A 291 -4.64 -13.84 -2.67
N LEU A 292 -3.78 -14.59 -3.36
CA LEU A 292 -4.23 -15.62 -4.32
C LEU A 292 -5.02 -16.72 -3.63
N LEU A 293 -4.50 -17.25 -2.52
CA LEU A 293 -5.21 -18.25 -1.73
C LEU A 293 -6.50 -17.69 -1.12
N GLY A 294 -6.45 -16.49 -0.59
CA GLY A 294 -7.57 -15.81 0.05
C GLY A 294 -8.74 -15.59 -0.90
N MET A 295 -8.49 -15.25 -2.17
CA MET A 295 -9.53 -15.17 -3.20
C MET A 295 -10.25 -16.51 -3.38
N GLY A 296 -9.54 -17.63 -3.30
CA GLY A 296 -10.12 -18.96 -3.32
C GLY A 296 -11.01 -19.22 -2.10
N LEU A 297 -10.51 -18.88 -0.90
CA LEU A 297 -11.23 -19.06 0.36
C LEU A 297 -12.52 -18.22 0.44
N LEU A 298 -12.50 -16.99 -0.08
CA LEU A 298 -13.67 -16.11 -0.14
C LEU A 298 -14.79 -16.61 -1.05
N LYS A 299 -14.49 -17.52 -2.01
CA LYS A 299 -15.52 -18.23 -2.79
C LYS A 299 -16.15 -19.40 -2.04
N LEU A 300 -15.47 -19.92 -1.02
CA LEU A 300 -15.92 -21.07 -0.24
C LEU A 300 -16.60 -20.67 1.07
N PHE A 301 -16.10 -19.63 1.72
CA PHE A 301 -16.48 -19.23 3.06
C PHE A 301 -16.99 -17.79 3.13
N ASP A 302 -17.77 -17.50 4.17
CA ASP A 302 -18.21 -16.13 4.49
C ASP A 302 -16.99 -15.23 4.78
N SER A 303 -16.97 -14.04 4.18
CA SER A 303 -15.85 -13.07 4.25
C SER A 303 -15.48 -12.70 5.68
N ARG A 304 -16.46 -12.63 6.60
CA ARG A 304 -16.22 -12.34 8.02
C ARG A 304 -15.47 -13.48 8.71
N ARG A 305 -15.83 -14.74 8.42
CA ARG A 305 -15.14 -15.91 8.99
C ARG A 305 -13.70 -16.01 8.49
N VAL A 306 -13.50 -15.74 7.21
CA VAL A 306 -12.15 -15.72 6.62
C VAL A 306 -11.34 -14.61 7.27
N LEU A 307 -11.90 -13.40 7.44
CA LEU A 307 -11.23 -12.28 8.13
C LEU A 307 -10.82 -12.65 9.57
N ILE A 308 -11.73 -13.26 10.33
CA ILE A 308 -11.42 -13.71 11.70
C ILE A 308 -10.27 -14.71 11.71
N GLY A 309 -10.31 -15.73 10.85
CA GLY A 309 -9.27 -16.76 10.78
C GLY A 309 -7.89 -16.17 10.44
N PHE A 310 -7.85 -15.27 9.46
CA PHE A 310 -6.63 -14.60 9.06
C PHE A 310 -6.11 -13.64 10.16
N ALA A 311 -7.00 -12.88 10.82
CA ALA A 311 -6.60 -12.01 11.92
C ALA A 311 -6.04 -12.80 13.12
N LEU A 312 -6.64 -13.93 13.47
CA LEU A 312 -6.11 -14.83 14.51
C LEU A 312 -4.75 -15.41 14.11
N GLY A 313 -4.60 -15.83 12.85
CA GLY A 313 -3.32 -16.29 12.32
C GLY A 313 -2.24 -15.22 12.40
N ALA A 314 -2.56 -13.97 12.03
CA ALA A 314 -1.63 -12.85 12.15
C ALA A 314 -1.20 -12.59 13.61
N VAL A 315 -2.14 -12.61 14.56
CA VAL A 315 -1.86 -12.47 15.99
C VAL A 315 -0.97 -13.60 16.51
N CYS A 316 -1.22 -14.85 16.08
CA CYS A 316 -0.40 -15.99 16.42
C CYS A 316 1.04 -15.81 15.91
N MET A 317 1.20 -15.45 14.63
CA MET A 317 2.52 -15.21 14.03
C MET A 317 3.23 -14.02 14.69
N LEU A 318 2.49 -12.95 15.04
CA LEU A 318 3.05 -11.82 15.79
C LEU A 318 3.61 -12.26 17.14
N SER A 319 2.90 -13.14 17.86
CA SER A 319 3.38 -13.68 19.14
C SER A 319 4.67 -14.49 18.95
N LEU A 320 4.72 -15.35 17.94
CA LEU A 320 5.93 -16.11 17.61
C LEU A 320 7.07 -15.17 17.19
N ALA A 321 6.79 -14.12 16.43
CA ALA A 321 7.78 -13.15 15.98
C ALA A 321 8.38 -12.34 17.13
N LEU A 322 7.58 -11.91 18.09
CA LEU A 322 8.04 -11.06 19.19
C LEU A 322 8.71 -11.83 20.34
N PHE A 323 8.33 -13.09 20.57
CA PHE A 323 8.77 -13.86 21.74
C PHE A 323 9.54 -15.13 21.39
N GLY A 324 9.65 -15.48 20.10
CA GLY A 324 10.37 -16.64 19.62
C GLY A 324 11.89 -16.45 19.56
N SER A 325 12.61 -17.52 19.21
CA SER A 325 14.03 -17.48 18.90
C SER A 325 14.31 -16.70 17.60
N ALA A 326 15.57 -16.39 17.32
CA ALA A 326 15.99 -15.71 16.09
C ALA A 326 15.44 -16.39 14.81
N GLU A 327 15.53 -17.73 14.75
CA GLU A 327 15.03 -18.50 13.61
C GLU A 327 13.50 -18.42 13.49
N VAL A 328 12.79 -18.56 14.63
CA VAL A 328 11.33 -18.44 14.65
C VAL A 328 10.89 -17.04 14.23
N SER A 329 11.53 -16.00 14.77
CA SER A 329 11.17 -14.60 14.44
C SER A 329 11.40 -14.29 12.96
N ARG A 330 12.50 -14.77 12.36
CA ARG A 330 12.81 -14.59 10.93
C ARG A 330 11.76 -15.20 9.99
N VAL A 331 11.07 -16.26 10.42
CA VAL A 331 10.00 -16.91 9.66
C VAL A 331 8.64 -16.32 10.02
N ALA A 332 8.39 -16.06 11.29
CA ALA A 332 7.09 -15.61 11.77
C ALA A 332 6.73 -14.20 11.27
N PHE A 333 7.68 -13.26 11.23
CA PHE A 333 7.43 -11.92 10.67
C PHE A 333 6.94 -11.96 9.21
N PRO A 334 7.61 -12.62 8.26
CA PRO A 334 7.09 -12.82 6.91
C PRO A 334 5.70 -13.47 6.86
N CYS A 335 5.43 -14.45 7.71
CA CYS A 335 4.14 -15.12 7.77
C CYS A 335 2.99 -14.21 8.22
N ILE A 336 3.26 -13.12 8.97
CA ILE A 336 2.24 -12.11 9.26
C ILE A 336 1.69 -11.52 7.96
N GLY A 337 2.57 -11.26 6.96
CA GLY A 337 2.16 -10.76 5.63
C GLY A 337 1.17 -11.69 4.94
N PHE A 338 1.40 -13.00 4.97
CA PHE A 338 0.45 -13.98 4.45
C PHE A 338 -0.95 -13.82 5.06
N PHE A 339 -1.03 -13.72 6.38
CA PHE A 339 -2.31 -13.55 7.09
C PHE A 339 -2.90 -12.14 6.96
N ALA A 340 -2.10 -11.10 6.70
CA ALA A 340 -2.62 -9.76 6.45
C ALA A 340 -3.23 -9.58 5.05
N SER A 341 -2.89 -10.46 4.11
CA SER A 341 -3.12 -10.33 2.66
C SER A 341 -4.55 -10.03 2.22
N ILE A 342 -5.54 -10.67 2.83
CA ILE A 342 -6.95 -10.52 2.46
C ILE A 342 -7.70 -9.45 3.25
N MET A 343 -7.06 -8.86 4.25
CA MET A 343 -7.75 -7.95 5.17
C MET A 343 -8.22 -6.69 4.46
N TRP A 344 -7.37 -6.06 3.62
CA TRP A 344 -7.75 -4.89 2.85
C TRP A 344 -8.98 -5.09 1.97
N PRO A 345 -8.97 -6.03 1.00
CA PRO A 345 -10.12 -6.21 0.11
C PRO A 345 -11.38 -6.63 0.88
N THR A 346 -11.23 -7.39 1.96
CA THR A 346 -12.36 -7.82 2.78
C THR A 346 -12.95 -6.64 3.56
N LEU A 347 -12.13 -5.81 4.20
CA LEU A 347 -12.58 -4.62 4.94
C LEU A 347 -13.29 -3.63 4.01
N VAL A 348 -12.69 -3.32 2.85
CA VAL A 348 -13.30 -2.41 1.87
C VAL A 348 -14.62 -2.96 1.34
N SER A 349 -14.67 -4.26 1.02
CA SER A 349 -15.90 -4.92 0.57
C SER A 349 -16.99 -4.89 1.64
N LEU A 350 -16.67 -5.23 2.90
CA LEU A 350 -17.62 -5.17 4.01
C LEU A 350 -18.11 -3.75 4.28
N ALA A 351 -17.20 -2.76 4.20
CA ALA A 351 -17.53 -1.35 4.39
C ALA A 351 -18.54 -0.87 3.34
N LEU A 352 -18.20 -1.02 2.06
CA LEU A 352 -19.05 -0.57 0.96
C LEU A 352 -20.40 -1.29 0.96
N ASN A 353 -20.42 -2.58 1.31
CA ASN A 353 -21.67 -3.37 1.45
C ASN A 353 -22.46 -3.05 2.73
N SER A 354 -21.96 -2.25 3.64
CA SER A 354 -22.67 -1.87 4.87
C SER A 354 -23.32 -0.48 4.81
N VAL A 355 -23.01 0.29 3.76
CA VAL A 355 -23.55 1.65 3.53
C VAL A 355 -24.27 1.67 2.20
N PRO A 356 -25.60 1.97 2.17
CA PRO A 356 -26.42 1.80 0.96
C PRO A 356 -26.21 2.86 -0.12
N GLN A 357 -25.58 4.00 0.20
CA GLN A 357 -25.46 5.16 -0.70
C GLN A 357 -24.09 5.83 -0.59
N HIS A 358 -23.73 6.61 -1.62
CA HIS A 358 -22.50 7.43 -1.66
C HIS A 358 -21.21 6.60 -1.61
N HIS A 359 -21.14 5.49 -2.36
CA HIS A 359 -19.99 4.59 -2.38
C HIS A 359 -18.68 5.28 -2.80
N GLY A 360 -18.73 6.23 -3.77
CA GLY A 360 -17.56 7.00 -4.20
C GLY A 360 -16.95 7.85 -3.08
N PRO A 361 -17.71 8.76 -2.45
CA PRO A 361 -17.24 9.52 -1.29
C PRO A 361 -16.81 8.63 -0.13
N PHE A 362 -17.50 7.51 0.11
CA PHE A 362 -17.12 6.58 1.17
C PHE A 362 -15.79 5.87 0.86
N ALA A 363 -15.57 5.44 -0.39
CA ALA A 363 -14.28 4.91 -0.82
C ALA A 363 -13.15 5.95 -0.61
N GLY A 364 -13.41 7.24 -0.88
CA GLY A 364 -12.47 8.32 -0.59
C GLY A 364 -12.11 8.43 0.90
N ILE A 365 -13.12 8.30 1.80
CA ILE A 365 -12.89 8.27 3.25
C ILE A 365 -12.05 7.04 3.62
N LEU A 366 -12.37 5.86 3.09
CA LEU A 366 -11.60 4.64 3.37
C LEU A 366 -10.14 4.76 2.88
N CYS A 367 -9.93 5.33 1.68
CA CYS A 367 -8.57 5.60 1.16
C CYS A 367 -7.79 6.57 2.05
N SER A 368 -8.46 7.56 2.66
CA SER A 368 -7.80 8.43 3.64
C SER A 368 -7.35 7.64 4.87
N GLY A 369 -7.99 6.51 5.19
CA GLY A 369 -7.59 5.60 6.28
C GLY A 369 -6.21 4.93 6.07
N ILE A 370 -5.63 5.00 4.85
CA ILE A 370 -4.25 4.56 4.57
C ILE A 370 -3.24 5.32 5.44
N MET A 371 -3.62 6.50 5.97
CA MET A 371 -2.81 7.21 6.97
C MET A 371 -2.56 6.38 8.25
N GLY A 372 -3.21 5.24 8.43
CA GLY A 372 -2.87 4.27 9.48
C GLY A 372 -1.41 3.83 9.42
N GLY A 373 -0.83 3.75 8.21
CA GLY A 373 0.60 3.53 7.99
C GLY A 373 1.51 4.66 8.50
N ALA A 374 0.95 5.85 8.79
CA ALA A 374 1.64 6.90 9.52
C ALA A 374 1.52 6.70 11.04
N LEU A 375 0.29 6.54 11.50
CA LEU A 375 -0.04 6.62 12.92
C LEU A 375 0.54 5.45 13.73
N VAL A 376 0.36 4.22 13.26
CA VAL A 376 0.75 3.03 14.02
C VAL A 376 2.27 2.85 14.08
N PRO A 377 3.04 2.93 12.99
CA PRO A 377 4.50 2.90 13.08
C PRO A 377 5.08 4.01 13.96
N PHE A 378 4.48 5.21 13.95
CA PHE A 378 4.89 6.31 14.82
C PHE A 378 4.65 5.98 16.30
N VAL A 379 3.49 5.43 16.65
CA VAL A 379 3.19 5.00 18.04
C VAL A 379 4.16 3.91 18.48
N ILE A 380 4.46 2.95 17.60
CA ILE A 380 5.44 1.88 17.88
C ILE A 380 6.82 2.48 18.16
N GLY A 381 7.29 3.41 17.32
CA GLY A 381 8.58 4.07 17.51
C GLY A 381 8.64 4.90 18.80
N TRP A 382 7.55 5.63 19.10
CA TRP A 382 7.44 6.42 20.34
C TRP A 382 7.45 5.54 21.60
N LEU A 383 6.64 4.49 21.63
CA LEU A 383 6.66 3.51 22.72
C LEU A 383 7.99 2.75 22.78
N GLY A 384 8.60 2.52 21.62
CA GLY A 384 9.91 1.88 21.50
C GLY A 384 11.04 2.68 22.12
N ASP A 385 11.00 4.01 22.03
CA ASP A 385 11.97 4.90 22.70
C ASP A 385 11.79 4.88 24.24
N LEU A 386 10.53 4.76 24.71
CA LEU A 386 10.21 4.80 26.15
C LEU A 386 10.46 3.46 26.87
N TYR A 387 10.03 2.35 26.24
CA TYR A 387 9.95 1.03 26.88
C TYR A 387 10.65 -0.09 26.10
N GLY A 388 11.32 0.27 25.00
CA GLY A 388 11.97 -0.68 24.07
C GLY A 388 11.04 -1.13 22.93
N LEU A 389 11.65 -1.43 21.77
CA LEU A 389 10.94 -1.71 20.53
C LEU A 389 9.95 -2.88 20.64
N ARG A 390 10.30 -3.94 21.39
CA ARG A 390 9.39 -5.08 21.61
C ARG A 390 8.08 -4.61 22.28
N PHE A 391 8.18 -3.73 23.27
CA PHE A 391 6.98 -3.16 23.91
C PHE A 391 6.17 -2.31 22.93
N GLY A 392 6.85 -1.46 22.15
CA GLY A 392 6.19 -0.67 21.09
C GLY A 392 5.40 -1.54 20.14
N MET A 393 5.97 -2.65 19.69
CA MET A 393 5.31 -3.58 18.77
C MET A 393 4.12 -4.34 19.40
N LEU A 394 3.96 -4.38 20.70
CA LEU A 394 2.73 -4.91 21.35
C LEU A 394 1.49 -4.10 20.93
N PHE A 395 1.65 -2.85 20.51
CA PHE A 395 0.54 -2.05 19.99
C PHE A 395 -0.13 -2.70 18.76
N LEU A 396 0.58 -3.55 18.02
CA LEU A 396 0.02 -4.32 16.91
C LEU A 396 -1.08 -5.29 17.34
N TYR A 397 -1.06 -5.79 18.58
CA TYR A 397 -2.18 -6.61 19.10
C TYR A 397 -3.49 -5.83 19.18
N LEU A 398 -3.42 -4.54 19.54
CA LEU A 398 -4.60 -3.68 19.55
C LEU A 398 -5.16 -3.48 18.14
N THR A 399 -4.29 -3.21 17.18
CA THR A 399 -4.69 -2.97 15.77
C THR A 399 -5.21 -4.23 15.10
N PHE A 400 -4.53 -5.38 15.22
CA PHE A 400 -5.05 -6.67 14.75
C PHE A 400 -6.33 -7.09 15.48
N GLY A 401 -6.43 -6.84 16.79
CA GLY A 401 -7.64 -7.08 17.59
C GLY A 401 -8.83 -6.25 17.09
N PHE A 402 -8.58 -4.99 16.69
CA PHE A 402 -9.63 -4.17 16.11
C PHE A 402 -10.08 -4.70 14.73
N VAL A 403 -9.15 -5.11 13.86
CA VAL A 403 -9.46 -5.76 12.58
C VAL A 403 -10.26 -7.07 12.80
N LEU A 404 -9.85 -7.88 13.75
CA LEU A 404 -10.57 -9.11 14.13
C LEU A 404 -12.01 -8.80 14.58
N SER A 405 -12.21 -7.72 15.35
CA SER A 405 -13.53 -7.32 15.81
C SER A 405 -14.50 -7.00 14.68
N VAL A 406 -14.00 -6.53 13.52
CA VAL A 406 -14.83 -6.28 12.32
C VAL A 406 -15.56 -7.56 11.89
N GLY A 407 -14.91 -8.71 11.94
CA GLY A 407 -15.53 -9.98 11.63
C GLY A 407 -16.72 -10.34 12.54
N LEU A 408 -16.78 -9.74 13.74
CA LEU A 408 -17.84 -9.97 14.71
C LEU A 408 -19.05 -9.02 14.55
N TRP A 409 -18.77 -7.71 14.34
CA TRP A 409 -19.84 -6.70 14.32
C TRP A 409 -20.26 -6.27 12.91
N ALA A 410 -19.48 -6.55 11.85
CA ALA A 410 -19.84 -6.19 10.48
C ALA A 410 -21.16 -6.82 10.05
N ARG A 411 -22.05 -6.00 9.48
CA ARG A 411 -23.37 -6.44 9.00
C ARG A 411 -23.55 -5.99 7.55
N PRO A 412 -22.94 -6.69 6.57
CA PRO A 412 -23.11 -6.35 5.17
C PRO A 412 -24.56 -6.57 4.74
N LEU A 413 -25.10 -5.63 3.94
CA LEU A 413 -26.44 -5.71 3.35
C LEU A 413 -26.56 -6.91 2.41
N VAL A 414 -25.48 -7.20 1.68
CA VAL A 414 -25.37 -8.38 0.81
C VAL A 414 -24.19 -9.22 1.27
N SER A 415 -24.44 -10.47 1.61
CA SER A 415 -23.38 -11.44 1.93
C SER A 415 -22.68 -11.89 0.64
N ASN A 416 -21.35 -12.16 0.73
CA ASN A 416 -20.61 -12.67 -0.42
C ASN A 416 -21.22 -13.96 -0.97
N ALA A 417 -21.21 -14.11 -2.31
CA ALA A 417 -21.65 -15.29 -2.99
C ALA A 417 -20.66 -16.44 -2.74
N THR A 418 -21.06 -17.43 -1.93
CA THR A 418 -20.27 -18.64 -1.72
C THR A 418 -20.83 -19.76 -2.60
N ARG A 419 -19.96 -20.68 -3.03
CA ARG A 419 -20.36 -21.82 -3.87
C ARG A 419 -21.54 -22.60 -3.28
N SER A 420 -21.52 -22.87 -1.98
CA SER A 420 -22.61 -23.52 -1.25
C SER A 420 -23.96 -22.76 -1.27
N ARG A 421 -23.93 -21.41 -1.32
CA ARG A 421 -25.16 -20.60 -1.43
C ARG A 421 -25.66 -20.54 -2.85
N THR A 422 -24.77 -20.48 -3.83
CA THR A 422 -25.12 -20.50 -5.26
C THR A 422 -25.78 -21.84 -5.63
N ASP A 423 -25.18 -22.92 -5.16
CA ASP A 423 -25.74 -24.29 -5.40
C ASP A 423 -27.12 -24.45 -4.75
N ARG A 424 -27.34 -23.92 -3.54
CA ARG A 424 -28.66 -23.92 -2.88
C ARG A 424 -29.68 -23.04 -3.61
N ALA A 425 -29.28 -21.85 -4.09
CA ALA A 425 -30.18 -20.98 -4.83
C ALA A 425 -30.55 -21.58 -6.19
N ALA A 426 -29.63 -22.26 -6.86
CA ALA A 426 -29.89 -23.01 -8.09
C ALA A 426 -30.82 -24.21 -7.83
N SER A 427 -30.61 -24.98 -6.75
CA SER A 427 -31.49 -26.12 -6.38
C SER A 427 -32.90 -25.70 -5.97
N GLN A 428 -33.09 -24.46 -5.51
CA GLN A 428 -34.38 -23.87 -5.15
C GLN A 428 -35.06 -23.11 -6.32
N GLY A 429 -34.47 -23.15 -7.52
CA GLY A 429 -35.03 -22.49 -8.72
C GLY A 429 -35.04 -20.97 -8.70
N ILE A 430 -34.29 -20.34 -7.78
CA ILE A 430 -34.22 -18.89 -7.61
C ILE A 430 -33.31 -18.25 -8.65
N ILE A 431 -32.35 -19.00 -9.20
CA ILE A 431 -31.44 -18.57 -10.27
C ILE A 431 -31.63 -19.55 -11.45
N LYS A 432 -32.09 -19.01 -12.60
CA LYS A 432 -32.02 -19.72 -13.88
C LYS A 432 -30.72 -19.29 -14.57
N TYR A 433 -29.90 -20.24 -15.00
CA TYR A 433 -28.73 -20.03 -15.84
C TYR A 433 -29.10 -19.48 -17.21
#